data_4a10bccda4a909f2b9f033f33fff6b14
#
_entry.id   4a10bccda4a909f2b9f033f33fff6b14
#
_cell.length_a   1.000
_cell.length_b   1.000
_cell.length_c   1.000
_cell.angle_alpha   90.00
_cell.angle_beta   90.00
_cell.angle_gamma   90.00
#
_symmetry.space_group_name_H-M   'P 1'
#
loop_
_entity.id
_entity.type
_entity.pdbx_description
1 polymer ?
#
loop_
_entity_poly.entity_id
_entity_poly.type
_entity_poly.pdbx_seq_one_letter_code
_entity_poly.pdbx_strand_id
1 'polypeptide(L)'
;MDVAVSNHKQMDYNYDDMESKHGKMVPCQEDRFDSGLDSLKEDEYGNLVKELEELRVANVEVLANPCSNEPWRKTVTEDGDTFLHLAIIHEATEQAEHMIKLSHNDNILLDAQNNQRQTALHLAVITEQPHLVERLLKAGCDPRLVDDSGNTALHIACKKGSLTSFSVITQNCLRHLSYILTFPNYSGHNCLHLASINGYLSMVESLVQLGADINAQEQCSGRTALHLAVDLQNLSLVHRLLSLGADVNSVTYGGYTPYHLTYGRQNTEICHQLYEKTDQELRELPESESEESEEECMSDDEQMYDDITFRQN
;
A
#
# COMPACT_ATOMS: atom_id res chain seq x y z
N MET A 1 20.68 34.34 59.58
CA MET A 1 20.05 33.65 60.69
C MET A 1 18.89 32.95 60.08
N ASP A 2 18.98 31.66 60.21
CA ASP A 2 18.01 30.59 59.99
C ASP A 2 17.51 30.28 58.55
N VAL A 3 18.19 29.30 58.05
CA VAL A 3 17.89 28.54 56.82
C VAL A 3 16.88 27.46 57.18
N ALA A 4 15.74 27.49 56.52
CA ALA A 4 14.75 26.39 56.59
C ALA A 4 14.98 25.42 55.45
N VAL A 5 15.45 24.23 55.80
CA VAL A 5 15.61 23.07 54.93
C VAL A 5 14.23 22.43 54.72
N SER A 6 13.77 22.40 53.49
CA SER A 6 12.54 21.68 53.11
C SER A 6 12.88 20.30 52.55
N ASN A 7 12.44 19.26 53.25
CA ASN A 7 12.53 17.84 52.91
C ASN A 7 11.73 17.50 51.66
N HIS A 8 12.42 16.99 50.63
CA HIS A 8 11.77 16.26 49.53
C HIS A 8 11.56 14.81 49.95
N LYS A 9 10.33 14.42 50.12
CA LYS A 9 9.91 13.01 50.19
C LYS A 9 9.88 12.44 48.80
N GLN A 10 10.76 11.49 48.57
CA GLN A 10 10.77 10.56 47.45
C GLN A 10 9.60 9.59 47.67
N MET A 11 8.65 9.56 46.73
CA MET A 11 7.63 8.52 46.65
C MET A 11 8.07 7.47 45.66
N ASP A 12 8.43 6.31 46.16
CA ASP A 12 8.61 5.08 45.40
C ASP A 12 7.20 4.59 44.99
N TYR A 13 6.95 4.54 43.69
CA TYR A 13 5.80 3.82 43.14
C TYR A 13 6.23 2.40 42.77
N ASN A 14 5.76 1.45 43.57
CA ASN A 14 5.77 0.03 43.24
C ASN A 14 4.90 -0.21 42.02
N TYR A 15 5.52 -0.81 41.02
CA TYR A 15 4.92 -1.36 39.81
C TYR A 15 4.64 -2.83 40.07
N ASP A 16 3.44 -3.15 40.63
CA ASP A 16 2.88 -4.49 40.55
C ASP A 16 1.34 -4.38 40.74
N ASP A 17 0.62 -5.16 39.92
CA ASP A 17 -0.83 -5.36 39.91
C ASP A 17 -1.69 -4.31 39.18
N MET A 18 -1.81 -4.49 37.84
CA MET A 18 -3.08 -4.39 37.11
C MET A 18 -3.09 -5.27 35.87
N GLU A 19 -3.29 -6.56 36.07
CA GLU A 19 -3.92 -7.41 35.06
C GLU A 19 -5.41 -7.03 34.99
N SER A 20 -5.86 -6.42 33.91
CA SER A 20 -7.27 -6.58 33.53
C SER A 20 -7.53 -6.17 32.07
N LYS A 21 -7.88 -7.16 31.29
CA LYS A 21 -8.83 -7.10 30.17
C LYS A 21 -8.49 -6.16 29.02
N HIS A 22 -7.47 -6.52 28.28
CA HIS A 22 -7.37 -6.11 26.89
C HIS A 22 -8.37 -6.91 26.06
N GLY A 23 -9.41 -6.23 25.58
CA GLY A 23 -10.19 -6.73 24.47
C GLY A 23 -9.23 -7.09 23.33
N LYS A 24 -9.33 -8.34 22.86
CA LYS A 24 -8.57 -8.83 21.71
C LYS A 24 -8.88 -7.90 20.53
N MET A 25 -7.96 -6.98 20.24
CA MET A 25 -7.77 -6.50 18.89
C MET A 25 -7.55 -7.75 18.04
N VAL A 26 -8.46 -8.01 17.14
CA VAL A 26 -8.20 -8.94 16.04
C VAL A 26 -7.05 -8.30 15.27
N PRO A 27 -5.88 -8.95 15.15
CA PRO A 27 -4.84 -8.44 14.28
C PRO A 27 -5.47 -8.39 12.89
N CYS A 28 -5.42 -7.22 12.22
CA CYS A 28 -5.49 -7.23 10.77
C CYS A 28 -4.58 -8.36 10.32
N GLN A 29 -5.13 -9.29 9.55
CA GLN A 29 -4.33 -10.28 8.87
C GLN A 29 -3.14 -9.51 8.30
N GLU A 30 -1.95 -9.78 8.85
CA GLU A 30 -0.72 -9.46 8.17
C GLU A 30 -0.87 -10.15 6.83
N ASP A 31 -1.20 -9.38 5.79
CA ASP A 31 -0.97 -9.80 4.44
C ASP A 31 0.51 -10.13 4.39
N ARG A 32 0.85 -11.38 4.67
CA ARG A 32 2.16 -11.92 4.37
C ARG A 32 2.33 -11.62 2.91
N PHE A 33 3.28 -10.75 2.60
CA PHE A 33 3.86 -10.75 1.29
C PHE A 33 4.45 -12.15 1.12
N ASP A 34 3.68 -13.02 0.56
CA ASP A 34 4.17 -14.28 0.05
C ASP A 34 4.95 -13.90 -1.21
N SER A 35 6.23 -13.61 -1.00
CA SER A 35 7.14 -13.19 -2.05
C SER A 35 7.58 -14.37 -2.92
N GLY A 36 6.98 -15.56 -2.73
CA GLY A 36 7.46 -16.78 -3.40
C GLY A 36 8.87 -17.22 -2.96
N LEU A 37 9.37 -16.64 -1.84
CA LEU A 37 10.74 -16.87 -1.37
C LEU A 37 11.02 -18.31 -0.92
N ASP A 38 9.96 -19.10 -0.68
CA ASP A 38 10.10 -20.49 -0.18
C ASP A 38 10.08 -21.57 -1.28
N SER A 39 9.99 -21.19 -2.56
CA SER A 39 9.71 -22.18 -3.62
C SER A 39 10.93 -22.89 -4.20
N LEU A 40 12.15 -22.43 -3.94
CA LEU A 40 13.35 -23.10 -4.42
C LEU A 40 14.00 -23.98 -3.35
N LYS A 41 14.23 -25.26 -3.68
CA LYS A 41 15.05 -26.14 -2.86
C LYS A 41 16.50 -25.67 -2.90
N GLU A 42 17.24 -25.81 -1.79
CA GLU A 42 18.65 -25.40 -1.66
C GLU A 42 19.53 -25.94 -2.81
N ASP A 43 19.20 -27.16 -3.31
CA ASP A 43 19.93 -27.79 -4.41
C ASP A 43 19.71 -27.09 -5.76
N GLU A 44 18.51 -26.53 -6.01
CA GLU A 44 18.17 -25.79 -7.24
C GLU A 44 18.85 -24.43 -7.23
N TYR A 45 18.89 -23.77 -6.06
CA TYR A 45 19.64 -22.53 -5.87
C TYR A 45 21.14 -22.72 -6.11
N GLY A 46 21.73 -23.80 -5.56
CA GLY A 46 23.16 -24.11 -5.76
C GLY A 46 23.52 -24.35 -7.21
N ASN A 47 22.64 -24.95 -8.00
CA ASN A 47 22.84 -25.13 -9.44
C ASN A 47 22.71 -23.80 -10.20
N LEU A 48 21.72 -22.96 -9.84
CA LEU A 48 21.51 -21.65 -10.41
C LEU A 48 22.71 -20.71 -10.17
N VAL A 49 23.26 -20.71 -8.95
CA VAL A 49 24.46 -19.93 -8.61
C VAL A 49 25.65 -20.39 -9.44
N LYS A 50 25.83 -21.71 -9.65
CA LYS A 50 26.89 -22.24 -10.50
C LYS A 50 26.72 -21.82 -11.95
N GLU A 51 25.50 -21.89 -12.51
CA GLU A 51 25.24 -21.42 -13.86
C GLU A 51 25.48 -19.92 -14.00
N LEU A 52 25.14 -19.12 -13.00
CA LEU A 52 25.44 -17.68 -12.95
C LEU A 52 26.95 -17.40 -12.83
N GLU A 53 27.70 -18.21 -12.09
CA GLU A 53 29.16 -18.12 -12.00
C GLU A 53 29.84 -18.55 -13.32
N GLU A 54 29.34 -19.60 -13.96
CA GLU A 54 29.84 -20.03 -15.27
C GLU A 54 29.60 -18.96 -16.35
N LEU A 55 28.45 -18.27 -16.30
CA LEU A 55 28.20 -17.09 -17.15
C LEU A 55 29.17 -15.95 -16.87
N ARG A 56 29.62 -15.77 -15.61
CA ARG A 56 30.62 -14.78 -15.23
C ARG A 56 32.01 -15.08 -15.82
N VAL A 57 32.39 -16.35 -15.87
CA VAL A 57 33.69 -16.79 -16.44
C VAL A 57 33.70 -16.76 -17.97
N ALA A 58 32.58 -17.10 -18.62
CA ALA A 58 32.48 -17.08 -20.05
C ALA A 58 32.49 -15.68 -20.68
N ASN A 59 32.10 -14.65 -19.90
CA ASN A 59 31.93 -13.27 -20.41
C ASN A 59 33.24 -12.46 -20.57
N VAL A 60 34.41 -12.99 -20.25
CA VAL A 60 35.68 -12.33 -20.59
C VAL A 60 35.97 -12.38 -22.13
N GLU A 61 35.38 -13.33 -22.83
CA GLU A 61 35.59 -13.50 -24.30
C GLU A 61 34.41 -13.01 -25.16
N VAL A 62 33.23 -12.68 -24.58
CA VAL A 62 32.00 -12.41 -25.32
C VAL A 62 31.70 -10.91 -25.53
N LEU A 63 32.62 -10.02 -25.24
CA LEU A 63 32.48 -8.56 -25.51
C LEU A 63 32.39 -8.19 -27.01
N ALA A 64 32.38 -9.17 -27.93
CA ALA A 64 32.39 -8.89 -29.35
C ALA A 64 31.09 -9.18 -30.12
N ASN A 65 30.08 -9.88 -29.53
CA ASN A 65 28.81 -10.12 -30.23
C ASN A 65 27.64 -10.18 -29.22
N PRO A 66 26.69 -9.24 -29.23
CA PRO A 66 25.44 -9.36 -28.48
C PRO A 66 24.55 -10.38 -29.21
N CYS A 67 24.82 -11.67 -29.02
CA CYS A 67 23.98 -12.72 -29.58
C CYS A 67 22.73 -12.87 -28.67
N SER A 68 21.55 -12.57 -29.22
CA SER A 68 20.22 -12.63 -28.63
C SER A 68 19.77 -14.03 -28.16
N ASN A 69 20.68 -14.97 -27.98
CA ASN A 69 20.37 -16.38 -27.75
C ASN A 69 20.96 -16.95 -26.45
N GLU A 70 21.17 -16.11 -25.44
CA GLU A 70 21.62 -16.56 -24.12
C GLU A 70 20.51 -17.36 -23.42
N PRO A 71 20.75 -18.61 -22.97
CA PRO A 71 19.71 -19.48 -22.38
C PRO A 71 18.96 -18.83 -21.22
N TRP A 72 19.65 -18.09 -20.36
CA TRP A 72 19.09 -17.44 -19.17
C TRP A 72 17.98 -16.42 -19.49
N ARG A 73 17.93 -15.87 -20.72
CA ARG A 73 16.89 -14.90 -21.12
C ARG A 73 15.52 -15.54 -21.31
N LYS A 74 15.47 -16.86 -21.56
CA LYS A 74 14.24 -17.58 -21.89
C LYS A 74 13.81 -18.57 -20.79
N THR A 75 14.68 -18.83 -19.85
CA THR A 75 14.39 -19.77 -18.75
C THR A 75 13.60 -19.07 -17.68
N VAL A 76 12.50 -19.66 -17.27
CA VAL A 76 11.65 -19.23 -16.16
C VAL A 76 11.40 -20.42 -15.24
N THR A 77 11.23 -20.14 -13.95
CA THR A 77 10.85 -21.16 -12.94
C THR A 77 9.38 -21.55 -13.07
N GLU A 78 8.93 -22.50 -12.26
CA GLU A 78 7.50 -22.86 -12.14
C GLU A 78 6.65 -21.67 -11.66
N ASP A 79 7.23 -20.77 -10.85
CA ASP A 79 6.60 -19.52 -10.38
C ASP A 79 6.64 -18.38 -11.43
N GLY A 80 7.21 -18.67 -12.61
CA GLY A 80 7.35 -17.66 -13.66
C GLY A 80 8.52 -16.71 -13.46
N ASP A 81 9.39 -16.94 -12.46
CA ASP A 81 10.52 -16.06 -12.18
C ASP A 81 11.61 -16.23 -13.22
N THR A 82 12.08 -15.12 -13.77
CA THR A 82 13.27 -15.08 -14.60
C THR A 82 14.54 -15.13 -13.74
N PHE A 83 15.71 -15.36 -14.36
CA PHE A 83 16.97 -15.27 -13.64
C PHE A 83 17.22 -13.92 -12.98
N LEU A 84 16.70 -12.83 -13.55
CA LEU A 84 16.80 -11.51 -12.95
C LEU A 84 15.95 -11.42 -11.65
N HIS A 85 14.74 -11.99 -11.66
CA HIS A 85 13.91 -12.10 -10.46
C HIS A 85 14.66 -12.86 -9.36
N LEU A 86 15.18 -14.03 -9.68
CA LEU A 86 15.92 -14.88 -8.73
C LEU A 86 17.18 -14.18 -8.19
N ALA A 87 17.94 -13.50 -9.03
CA ALA A 87 19.13 -12.77 -8.59
C ALA A 87 18.78 -11.66 -7.60
N ILE A 88 17.61 -11.00 -7.74
CA ILE A 88 17.14 -10.00 -6.81
C ILE A 88 16.61 -10.64 -5.52
N ILE A 89 15.81 -11.70 -5.62
CA ILE A 89 15.24 -12.43 -4.47
C ILE A 89 16.36 -12.96 -3.56
N HIS A 90 17.39 -13.53 -4.15
CA HIS A 90 18.53 -14.09 -3.40
C HIS A 90 19.65 -13.07 -3.08
N GLU A 91 19.37 -11.79 -3.29
CA GLU A 91 20.33 -10.70 -3.02
C GLU A 91 21.68 -10.86 -3.74
N ALA A 92 21.69 -11.58 -4.85
CA ALA A 92 22.86 -11.76 -5.70
C ALA A 92 23.13 -10.49 -6.54
N THR A 93 23.52 -9.43 -5.85
CA THR A 93 23.61 -8.06 -6.38
C THR A 93 24.51 -7.93 -7.61
N GLU A 94 25.68 -8.57 -7.60
CA GLU A 94 26.61 -8.48 -8.73
C GLU A 94 26.01 -9.11 -10.00
N GLN A 95 25.34 -10.26 -9.85
CA GLN A 95 24.69 -10.96 -10.95
C GLN A 95 23.48 -10.16 -11.48
N ALA A 96 22.65 -9.61 -10.56
CA ALA A 96 21.54 -8.76 -10.94
C ALA A 96 22.02 -7.52 -11.72
N GLU A 97 23.07 -6.82 -11.24
CA GLU A 97 23.65 -5.67 -11.96
C GLU A 97 24.20 -6.05 -13.33
N HIS A 98 24.84 -7.21 -13.44
CA HIS A 98 25.37 -7.68 -14.71
C HIS A 98 24.25 -7.92 -15.71
N MET A 99 23.17 -8.61 -15.31
CA MET A 99 22.00 -8.85 -16.13
C MET A 99 21.30 -7.56 -16.55
N ILE A 100 21.14 -6.60 -15.64
CA ILE A 100 20.56 -5.29 -15.92
C ILE A 100 21.38 -4.57 -17.00
N LYS A 101 22.73 -4.62 -16.92
CA LYS A 101 23.63 -4.02 -17.92
C LYS A 101 23.47 -4.67 -19.30
N LEU A 102 23.35 -6.00 -19.35
CA LEU A 102 23.14 -6.75 -20.60
C LEU A 102 21.73 -6.53 -21.19
N SER A 103 20.76 -6.16 -20.37
CA SER A 103 19.36 -5.96 -20.74
C SER A 103 19.00 -4.48 -20.93
N HIS A 104 19.98 -3.60 -21.02
CA HIS A 104 19.74 -2.17 -21.19
C HIS A 104 18.88 -1.91 -22.43
N ASN A 105 17.71 -1.26 -22.25
CA ASN A 105 16.68 -1.04 -23.25
C ASN A 105 16.00 -2.33 -23.78
N ASP A 106 16.18 -3.47 -23.13
CA ASP A 106 15.42 -4.68 -23.43
C ASP A 106 14.22 -4.78 -22.48
N ASN A 107 13.14 -4.09 -22.85
CA ASN A 107 11.94 -4.02 -22.03
C ASN A 107 11.30 -5.40 -21.81
N ILE A 108 11.45 -6.34 -22.74
CA ILE A 108 10.87 -7.68 -22.61
C ILE A 108 11.42 -8.40 -21.38
N LEU A 109 12.72 -8.22 -21.09
CA LEU A 109 13.37 -8.85 -19.95
C LEU A 109 13.22 -8.04 -18.67
N LEU A 110 13.39 -6.70 -18.75
CA LEU A 110 13.30 -5.81 -17.59
C LEU A 110 11.89 -5.74 -17.02
N ASP A 111 10.87 -5.84 -17.90
CA ASP A 111 9.44 -5.73 -17.57
C ASP A 111 8.75 -7.10 -17.52
N ALA A 112 9.53 -8.21 -17.57
CA ALA A 112 8.98 -9.54 -17.39
C ALA A 112 8.26 -9.64 -16.05
N GLN A 113 7.12 -10.31 -16.05
CA GLN A 113 6.30 -10.52 -14.85
C GLN A 113 6.27 -12.01 -14.49
N ASN A 114 6.43 -12.33 -13.21
CA ASN A 114 6.23 -13.67 -12.69
C ASN A 114 4.72 -14.00 -12.54
N ASN A 115 4.37 -15.16 -11.96
CA ASN A 115 2.98 -15.58 -11.76
C ASN A 115 2.18 -14.65 -10.85
N GLN A 116 2.84 -13.90 -9.95
CA GLN A 116 2.24 -12.84 -9.12
C GLN A 116 2.23 -11.48 -9.83
N ARG A 117 2.53 -11.46 -11.15
CA ARG A 117 2.66 -10.26 -11.96
C ARG A 117 3.72 -9.26 -11.45
N GLN A 118 4.64 -9.72 -10.61
CA GLN A 118 5.73 -8.89 -10.11
C GLN A 118 6.83 -8.80 -11.17
N THR A 119 7.37 -7.60 -11.36
CA THR A 119 8.57 -7.36 -12.18
C THR A 119 9.80 -7.33 -11.28
N ALA A 120 10.98 -7.35 -11.88
CA ALA A 120 12.25 -7.13 -11.18
C ALA A 120 12.24 -5.86 -10.32
N LEU A 121 11.57 -4.79 -10.78
CA LEU A 121 11.43 -3.55 -10.02
C LEU A 121 10.59 -3.72 -8.74
N HIS A 122 9.48 -4.46 -8.81
CA HIS A 122 8.67 -4.78 -7.62
C HIS A 122 9.48 -5.54 -6.59
N LEU A 123 10.20 -6.59 -7.03
CA LEU A 123 11.02 -7.42 -6.15
C LEU A 123 12.17 -6.62 -5.52
N ALA A 124 12.83 -5.74 -6.27
CA ALA A 124 13.89 -4.89 -5.74
C ALA A 124 13.40 -3.94 -4.62
N VAL A 125 12.13 -3.50 -4.68
CA VAL A 125 11.49 -2.72 -3.60
C VAL A 125 11.08 -3.63 -2.45
N ILE A 126 10.54 -4.82 -2.73
CA ILE A 126 10.15 -5.80 -1.70
C ILE A 126 11.36 -6.26 -0.89
N THR A 127 12.47 -6.52 -1.53
CA THR A 127 13.73 -6.96 -0.88
C THR A 127 14.60 -5.79 -0.36
N GLU A 128 14.10 -4.55 -0.46
CA GLU A 128 14.77 -3.34 0.05
C GLU A 128 16.17 -3.12 -0.53
N GLN A 129 16.31 -3.27 -1.84
CA GLN A 129 17.55 -3.06 -2.57
C GLN A 129 17.51 -1.76 -3.42
N PRO A 130 17.58 -0.55 -2.82
CA PRO A 130 17.35 0.72 -3.52
C PRO A 130 18.37 0.98 -4.63
N HIS A 131 19.57 0.45 -4.56
CA HIS A 131 20.58 0.56 -5.62
C HIS A 131 20.16 -0.22 -6.88
N LEU A 132 19.54 -1.41 -6.74
CA LEU A 132 18.99 -2.15 -7.88
C LEU A 132 17.75 -1.46 -8.45
N VAL A 133 16.90 -0.86 -7.60
CA VAL A 133 15.78 0.00 -8.04
C VAL A 133 16.30 1.11 -8.96
N GLU A 134 17.36 1.81 -8.56
CA GLU A 134 17.97 2.86 -9.38
C GLU A 134 18.52 2.33 -10.70
N ARG A 135 19.20 1.18 -10.65
CA ARG A 135 19.78 0.55 -11.86
C ARG A 135 18.70 0.13 -12.86
N LEU A 136 17.62 -0.50 -12.38
CA LEU A 136 16.48 -0.94 -13.21
C LEU A 136 15.81 0.26 -13.89
N LEU A 137 15.53 1.33 -13.13
CA LEU A 137 14.92 2.54 -13.68
C LEU A 137 15.81 3.21 -14.73
N LYS A 138 17.14 3.28 -14.49
CA LYS A 138 18.11 3.80 -15.47
C LYS A 138 18.27 2.91 -16.69
N ALA A 139 18.04 1.61 -16.56
CA ALA A 139 18.05 0.67 -17.66
C ALA A 139 16.80 0.76 -18.55
N GLY A 140 15.74 1.43 -18.09
CA GLY A 140 14.54 1.73 -18.87
C GLY A 140 13.34 0.83 -18.57
N CYS A 141 13.27 0.16 -17.40
CA CYS A 141 12.08 -0.57 -17.01
C CYS A 141 10.87 0.37 -16.83
N ASP A 142 9.66 -0.14 -17.05
CA ASP A 142 8.42 0.63 -16.91
C ASP A 142 7.94 0.65 -15.46
N PRO A 143 7.99 1.81 -14.76
CA PRO A 143 7.56 1.92 -13.37
C PRO A 143 6.03 1.90 -13.17
N ARG A 144 5.25 1.83 -14.25
CA ARG A 144 3.77 1.83 -14.23
C ARG A 144 3.18 0.43 -14.17
N LEU A 145 4.00 -0.59 -14.36
CA LEU A 145 3.53 -1.98 -14.28
C LEU A 145 3.04 -2.29 -12.86
N VAL A 146 2.06 -3.17 -12.79
CA VAL A 146 1.38 -3.51 -11.55
C VAL A 146 1.47 -5.01 -11.27
N ASP A 147 1.53 -5.34 -9.98
CA ASP A 147 1.44 -6.71 -9.48
C ASP A 147 -0.01 -7.25 -9.53
N ASP A 148 -0.25 -8.44 -8.99
CA ASP A 148 -1.56 -9.09 -8.90
C ASP A 148 -2.56 -8.35 -7.99
N SER A 149 -2.08 -7.48 -7.10
CA SER A 149 -2.89 -6.61 -6.25
C SER A 149 -3.11 -5.21 -6.87
N GLY A 150 -2.60 -4.97 -8.07
CA GLY A 150 -2.66 -3.68 -8.76
C GLY A 150 -1.67 -2.65 -8.22
N ASN A 151 -0.67 -3.05 -7.43
CA ASN A 151 0.33 -2.13 -6.90
C ASN A 151 1.44 -1.90 -7.90
N THR A 152 1.83 -0.66 -8.13
CA THR A 152 3.12 -0.34 -8.74
C THR A 152 4.24 -0.44 -7.69
N ALA A 153 5.49 -0.42 -8.13
CA ALA A 153 6.64 -0.40 -7.23
C ALA A 153 6.57 0.74 -6.20
N LEU A 154 6.01 1.92 -6.57
CA LEU A 154 5.82 3.04 -5.65
C LEU A 154 4.75 2.75 -4.59
N HIS A 155 3.64 2.07 -4.95
CA HIS A 155 2.64 1.61 -3.97
C HIS A 155 3.26 0.69 -2.92
N ILE A 156 4.10 -0.25 -3.36
CA ILE A 156 4.80 -1.17 -2.45
C ILE A 156 5.75 -0.40 -1.53
N ALA A 157 6.52 0.57 -2.04
CA ALA A 157 7.37 1.43 -1.23
C ALA A 157 6.56 2.19 -0.17
N CYS A 158 5.38 2.73 -0.54
CA CYS A 158 4.48 3.42 0.38
C CYS A 158 3.83 2.47 1.41
N LYS A 159 3.49 1.25 1.01
CA LYS A 159 2.95 0.23 1.92
C LYS A 159 3.98 -0.23 2.94
N LYS A 160 5.24 -0.43 2.52
CA LYS A 160 6.35 -0.86 3.39
C LYS A 160 7.00 0.26 4.23
N GLY A 161 6.83 1.51 3.83
CA GLY A 161 7.52 2.64 4.47
C GLY A 161 8.98 2.78 4.06
N SER A 162 9.40 2.18 2.93
CA SER A 162 10.77 2.25 2.43
C SER A 162 11.07 3.63 1.83
N LEU A 163 11.53 4.55 2.67
CA LEU A 163 11.88 5.93 2.25
C LEU A 163 13.00 5.96 1.21
N THR A 164 13.95 5.03 1.30
CA THR A 164 15.07 4.94 0.35
C THR A 164 14.57 4.58 -1.05
N SER A 165 13.80 3.49 -1.19
CA SER A 165 13.23 3.08 -2.47
C SER A 165 12.23 4.12 -3.00
N PHE A 166 11.42 4.72 -2.12
CA PHE A 166 10.52 5.83 -2.46
C PHE A 166 11.27 7.00 -3.08
N SER A 167 12.34 7.48 -2.42
CA SER A 167 13.19 8.57 -2.93
C SER A 167 13.77 8.25 -4.31
N VAL A 168 14.31 7.04 -4.47
CA VAL A 168 14.92 6.61 -5.74
C VAL A 168 13.89 6.58 -6.87
N ILE A 169 12.70 6.01 -6.62
CA ILE A 169 11.63 5.93 -7.63
C ILE A 169 11.17 7.34 -8.01
N THR A 170 10.87 8.19 -7.05
CA THR A 170 10.35 9.54 -7.32
C THR A 170 11.34 10.43 -8.07
N GLN A 171 12.65 10.29 -7.81
CA GLN A 171 13.70 11.04 -8.52
C GLN A 171 13.92 10.55 -9.96
N ASN A 172 13.79 9.25 -10.22
CA ASN A 172 14.08 8.67 -11.53
C ASN A 172 12.83 8.57 -12.43
N CYS A 173 11.61 8.65 -11.90
CA CYS A 173 10.36 8.45 -12.64
C CYS A 173 9.57 9.72 -12.92
N LEU A 174 10.19 10.89 -12.98
CA LEU A 174 9.52 12.19 -13.10
C LEU A 174 8.47 12.25 -14.22
N ARG A 175 8.72 11.59 -15.37
CA ARG A 175 7.79 11.59 -16.51
C ARG A 175 6.50 10.82 -16.25
N HIS A 176 6.54 9.83 -15.38
CA HIS A 176 5.42 8.94 -15.06
C HIS A 176 4.83 9.20 -13.69
N LEU A 177 5.46 10.12 -12.92
CA LEU A 177 5.15 10.31 -11.51
C LEU A 177 3.70 10.76 -11.30
N SER A 178 3.21 11.74 -12.07
CA SER A 178 1.82 12.22 -11.96
C SER A 178 0.80 11.09 -12.17
N TYR A 179 1.06 10.21 -13.13
CA TYR A 179 0.21 9.04 -13.37
C TYR A 179 0.23 8.08 -12.18
N ILE A 180 1.43 7.71 -11.69
CA ILE A 180 1.60 6.74 -10.60
C ILE A 180 0.98 7.26 -9.30
N LEU A 181 1.09 8.57 -9.03
CA LEU A 181 0.52 9.19 -7.82
C LEU A 181 -1.01 9.17 -7.79
N THR A 182 -1.66 9.22 -8.96
CA THR A 182 -3.13 9.22 -9.09
C THR A 182 -3.70 7.82 -9.29
N PHE A 183 -2.86 6.86 -9.71
CA PHE A 183 -3.30 5.52 -10.03
C PHE A 183 -3.71 4.75 -8.76
N PRO A 184 -4.92 4.17 -8.68
CA PRO A 184 -5.32 3.34 -7.56
C PRO A 184 -4.93 1.88 -7.77
N ASN A 185 -4.61 1.16 -6.72
CA ASN A 185 -4.48 -0.29 -6.74
C ASN A 185 -5.87 -0.98 -6.80
N TYR A 186 -5.94 -2.30 -6.84
CA TYR A 186 -7.22 -3.03 -6.92
C TYR A 186 -8.08 -2.92 -5.65
N SER A 187 -7.49 -2.48 -4.52
CA SER A 187 -8.25 -2.10 -3.32
C SER A 187 -8.74 -0.64 -3.36
N GLY A 188 -8.57 0.07 -4.46
CA GLY A 188 -8.98 1.45 -4.63
C GLY A 188 -8.07 2.50 -3.99
N HIS A 189 -6.91 2.09 -3.43
CA HIS A 189 -5.99 2.98 -2.73
C HIS A 189 -4.88 3.47 -3.66
N ASN A 190 -4.60 4.78 -3.64
CA ASN A 190 -3.40 5.36 -4.21
C ASN A 190 -2.23 5.36 -3.21
N CYS A 191 -1.06 5.84 -3.64
CA CYS A 191 0.14 5.89 -2.79
C CYS A 191 -0.08 6.70 -1.50
N LEU A 192 -0.85 7.81 -1.55
CA LEU A 192 -1.13 8.65 -0.39
C LEU A 192 -2.01 7.92 0.64
N HIS A 193 -3.03 7.20 0.18
CA HIS A 193 -3.87 6.37 1.06
C HIS A 193 -3.04 5.31 1.78
N LEU A 194 -2.17 4.59 1.06
CA LEU A 194 -1.31 3.55 1.65
C LEU A 194 -0.34 4.12 2.68
N ALA A 195 0.31 5.26 2.39
CA ALA A 195 1.19 5.93 3.34
C ALA A 195 0.43 6.42 4.58
N SER A 196 -0.83 6.86 4.41
CA SER A 196 -1.69 7.34 5.51
C SER A 196 -2.19 6.18 6.38
N ILE A 197 -2.61 5.06 5.79
CA ILE A 197 -3.03 3.84 6.51
C ILE A 197 -1.90 3.33 7.40
N ASN A 198 -0.66 3.36 6.90
CA ASN A 198 0.50 2.90 7.66
C ASN A 198 1.12 3.98 8.56
N GLY A 199 0.62 5.21 8.55
CA GLY A 199 1.05 6.28 9.43
C GLY A 199 2.42 6.87 9.12
N TYR A 200 2.92 6.75 7.90
CA TYR A 200 4.24 7.25 7.49
C TYR A 200 4.22 8.74 7.17
N LEU A 201 4.28 9.58 8.20
CA LEU A 201 4.15 11.05 8.13
C LEU A 201 5.10 11.70 7.10
N SER A 202 6.39 11.36 7.13
CA SER A 202 7.38 11.92 6.21
C SER A 202 7.09 11.57 4.75
N MET A 203 6.54 10.39 4.51
CA MET A 203 6.16 9.92 3.18
C MET A 203 4.90 10.64 2.68
N VAL A 204 3.90 10.82 3.56
CA VAL A 204 2.69 11.62 3.26
C VAL A 204 3.08 13.04 2.86
N GLU A 205 3.97 13.69 3.62
CA GLU A 205 4.47 15.02 3.29
C GLU A 205 5.15 15.07 1.91
N SER A 206 6.03 14.11 1.66
CA SER A 206 6.75 14.03 0.39
C SER A 206 5.81 13.80 -0.79
N LEU A 207 4.79 12.93 -0.64
CA LEU A 207 3.79 12.67 -1.68
C LEU A 207 2.98 13.93 -2.03
N VAL A 208 2.54 14.69 -1.02
CA VAL A 208 1.81 15.95 -1.24
C VAL A 208 2.71 16.98 -1.91
N GLN A 209 3.98 17.10 -1.50
CA GLN A 209 4.95 18.00 -2.15
C GLN A 209 5.24 17.61 -3.60
N LEU A 210 5.18 16.33 -3.94
CA LEU A 210 5.33 15.81 -5.30
C LEU A 210 4.06 15.98 -6.16
N GLY A 211 2.98 16.54 -5.59
CA GLY A 211 1.75 16.83 -6.30
C GLY A 211 0.66 15.75 -6.21
N ALA A 212 0.75 14.84 -5.22
CA ALA A 212 -0.38 13.98 -4.93
C ALA A 212 -1.58 14.81 -4.44
N ASP A 213 -2.77 14.51 -4.93
CA ASP A 213 -3.99 15.16 -4.47
C ASP A 213 -4.30 14.70 -3.03
N ILE A 214 -4.20 15.66 -2.10
CA ILE A 214 -4.43 15.41 -0.67
C ILE A 214 -5.89 15.02 -0.37
N ASN A 215 -6.82 15.43 -1.23
CA ASN A 215 -8.26 15.18 -1.11
C ASN A 215 -8.74 14.04 -2.03
N ALA A 216 -7.80 13.31 -2.65
CA ALA A 216 -8.16 12.15 -3.44
C ALA A 216 -8.99 11.17 -2.60
N GLN A 217 -10.09 10.69 -3.19
CA GLN A 217 -10.97 9.70 -2.59
C GLN A 217 -10.56 8.28 -3.03
N GLU A 218 -10.53 7.34 -2.09
CA GLU A 218 -10.39 5.93 -2.46
C GLU A 218 -11.68 5.41 -3.11
N GLN A 219 -11.56 4.36 -3.93
CA GLN A 219 -12.65 3.94 -4.81
C GLN A 219 -13.75 3.12 -4.12
N CYS A 220 -13.52 2.56 -2.92
CA CYS A 220 -14.47 1.67 -2.27
C CYS A 220 -15.56 2.42 -1.51
N SER A 221 -15.17 3.41 -0.70
CA SER A 221 -16.09 4.16 0.17
C SER A 221 -15.99 5.69 0.02
N GLY A 222 -15.07 6.18 -0.82
CA GLY A 222 -14.84 7.61 -1.03
C GLY A 222 -14.12 8.29 0.12
N ARG A 223 -13.35 7.53 0.93
CA ARG A 223 -12.57 8.09 2.03
C ARG A 223 -11.32 8.79 1.50
N THR A 224 -11.02 9.96 2.03
CA THR A 224 -9.77 10.66 1.80
C THR A 224 -8.70 10.22 2.81
N ALA A 225 -7.45 10.63 2.61
CA ALA A 225 -6.37 10.40 3.58
C ALA A 225 -6.73 10.91 4.99
N LEU A 226 -7.48 12.02 5.10
CA LEU A 226 -7.94 12.57 6.38
C LEU A 226 -8.97 11.64 7.05
N HIS A 227 -9.94 11.10 6.32
CA HIS A 227 -10.88 10.10 6.84
C HIS A 227 -10.14 8.88 7.42
N LEU A 228 -9.16 8.36 6.66
CA LEU A 228 -8.35 7.22 7.10
C LEU A 228 -7.53 7.53 8.36
N ALA A 229 -6.95 8.73 8.45
CA ALA A 229 -6.20 9.17 9.63
C ALA A 229 -7.08 9.25 10.88
N VAL A 230 -8.33 9.73 10.73
CA VAL A 230 -9.32 9.81 11.82
C VAL A 230 -9.78 8.40 12.22
N ASP A 231 -10.03 7.53 11.27
CA ASP A 231 -10.46 6.15 11.50
C ASP A 231 -9.42 5.36 12.30
N LEU A 232 -8.14 5.57 11.99
CA LEU A 232 -7.00 5.00 12.69
C LEU A 232 -6.65 5.73 14.00
N GLN A 233 -7.35 6.81 14.35
CA GLN A 233 -7.10 7.63 15.54
C GLN A 233 -5.66 8.18 15.62
N ASN A 234 -5.02 8.41 14.47
CA ASN A 234 -3.67 8.92 14.39
C ASN A 234 -3.64 10.45 14.43
N LEU A 235 -3.57 11.00 15.65
CA LEU A 235 -3.57 12.44 15.88
C LEU A 235 -2.46 13.18 15.13
N SER A 236 -1.25 12.63 15.11
CA SER A 236 -0.10 13.25 14.44
C SER A 236 -0.34 13.36 12.92
N LEU A 237 -0.94 12.32 12.32
CA LEU A 237 -1.28 12.31 10.90
C LEU A 237 -2.42 13.29 10.60
N VAL A 238 -3.46 13.34 11.45
CA VAL A 238 -4.57 14.31 11.31
C VAL A 238 -4.01 15.74 11.34
N HIS A 239 -3.19 16.09 12.34
CA HIS A 239 -2.53 17.40 12.41
C HIS A 239 -1.74 17.72 11.15
N ARG A 240 -0.98 16.72 10.66
CA ARG A 240 -0.13 16.95 9.49
C ARG A 240 -0.95 17.16 8.23
N LEU A 241 -1.97 16.33 7.98
CA LEU A 241 -2.86 16.48 6.84
C LEU A 241 -3.59 17.83 6.85
N LEU A 242 -4.10 18.25 8.02
CA LEU A 242 -4.72 19.59 8.18
C LEU A 242 -3.74 20.72 7.88
N SER A 243 -2.48 20.59 8.33
CA SER A 243 -1.43 21.60 8.04
C SER A 243 -1.03 21.66 6.57
N LEU A 244 -1.19 20.55 5.83
CA LEU A 244 -0.95 20.44 4.40
C LEU A 244 -2.16 20.89 3.56
N GLY A 245 -3.27 21.26 4.18
CA GLY A 245 -4.46 21.76 3.49
C GLY A 245 -5.49 20.73 3.11
N ALA A 246 -5.55 19.60 3.85
CA ALA A 246 -6.63 18.61 3.66
C ALA A 246 -7.99 19.26 3.93
N ASP A 247 -8.95 18.99 3.05
CA ASP A 247 -10.31 19.48 3.16
C ASP A 247 -11.08 18.68 4.23
N VAL A 248 -11.49 19.39 5.27
CA VAL A 248 -12.28 18.82 6.40
C VAL A 248 -13.73 18.56 6.02
N ASN A 249 -14.21 19.19 4.96
CA ASN A 249 -15.57 19.10 4.48
C ASN A 249 -15.77 18.05 3.40
N SER A 250 -14.69 17.36 2.99
CA SER A 250 -14.78 16.22 2.09
C SER A 250 -15.72 15.15 2.66
N VAL A 251 -16.59 14.58 1.83
CA VAL A 251 -17.55 13.55 2.25
C VAL A 251 -17.25 12.22 1.58
N THR A 252 -17.47 11.13 2.29
CA THR A 252 -17.48 9.77 1.72
C THR A 252 -18.67 9.58 0.79
N TYR A 253 -18.76 8.45 0.08
CA TYR A 253 -19.93 8.12 -0.74
C TYR A 253 -21.22 7.99 0.09
N GLY A 254 -21.12 7.72 1.39
CA GLY A 254 -22.24 7.72 2.33
C GLY A 254 -22.54 9.09 2.95
N GLY A 255 -21.91 10.19 2.48
CA GLY A 255 -22.13 11.55 3.00
C GLY A 255 -21.42 11.87 4.32
N TYR A 256 -20.55 10.99 4.82
CA TYR A 256 -19.86 11.21 6.10
C TYR A 256 -18.60 12.04 5.92
N THR A 257 -18.47 13.11 6.74
CA THR A 257 -17.24 13.90 6.86
C THR A 257 -16.22 13.21 7.78
N PRO A 258 -14.93 13.61 7.78
CA PRO A 258 -13.96 13.13 8.78
C PRO A 258 -14.42 13.37 10.21
N TYR A 259 -15.18 14.45 10.49
CA TYR A 259 -15.75 14.72 11.80
C TYR A 259 -16.72 13.61 12.24
N HIS A 260 -17.63 13.14 11.38
CA HIS A 260 -18.56 12.05 11.70
C HIS A 260 -17.86 10.76 12.10
N LEU A 261 -16.68 10.47 11.55
CA LEU A 261 -15.89 9.29 11.93
C LEU A 261 -15.27 9.39 13.35
N THR A 262 -15.38 10.54 14.02
CA THR A 262 -14.97 10.68 15.42
C THR A 262 -16.02 10.18 16.41
N TYR A 263 -17.27 9.99 15.99
CA TYR A 263 -18.35 9.56 16.88
C TYR A 263 -18.06 8.16 17.44
N GLY A 264 -18.22 8.03 18.76
CA GLY A 264 -17.92 6.78 19.48
C GLY A 264 -16.43 6.45 19.63
N ARG A 265 -15.53 7.33 19.19
CA ARG A 265 -14.08 7.17 19.32
C ARG A 265 -13.55 7.84 20.58
N GLN A 266 -12.40 7.36 21.08
CA GLN A 266 -11.85 7.82 22.36
C GLN A 266 -11.05 9.13 22.26
N ASN A 267 -10.53 9.47 21.08
CA ASN A 267 -9.67 10.64 20.92
C ASN A 267 -10.48 11.93 20.79
N THR A 268 -10.71 12.59 21.91
CA THR A 268 -11.47 13.86 21.98
C THR A 268 -10.74 15.02 21.31
N GLU A 269 -9.41 14.96 21.22
CA GLU A 269 -8.59 16.00 20.58
C GLU A 269 -8.87 16.08 19.07
N ILE A 270 -8.91 14.91 18.39
CA ILE A 270 -9.26 14.85 16.96
C ILE A 270 -10.69 15.38 16.76
N CYS A 271 -11.63 14.95 17.60
CA CYS A 271 -13.02 15.39 17.54
C CYS A 271 -13.12 16.93 17.65
N HIS A 272 -12.45 17.55 18.65
CA HIS A 272 -12.49 18.98 18.87
C HIS A 272 -11.91 19.78 17.69
N GLN A 273 -10.76 19.35 17.17
CA GLN A 273 -10.11 20.00 16.03
C GLN A 273 -10.92 19.95 14.74
N LEU A 274 -11.57 18.83 14.48
CA LEU A 274 -12.41 18.68 13.30
C LEU A 274 -13.73 19.42 13.48
N TYR A 275 -14.32 19.41 14.68
CA TYR A 275 -15.54 20.16 14.98
C TYR A 275 -15.38 21.65 14.69
N GLU A 276 -14.28 22.27 15.12
CA GLU A 276 -14.05 23.70 14.90
C GLU A 276 -13.90 24.05 13.42
N LYS A 277 -13.37 23.15 12.60
CA LYS A 277 -13.03 23.38 11.19
C LYS A 277 -14.11 22.94 10.20
N THR A 278 -14.98 22.00 10.60
CA THR A 278 -16.07 21.49 9.75
C THR A 278 -17.22 22.49 9.69
N ASP A 279 -17.76 22.73 8.51
CA ASP A 279 -18.89 23.62 8.31
C ASP A 279 -20.12 23.16 9.11
N GLN A 280 -20.89 24.12 9.62
CA GLN A 280 -22.00 23.82 10.53
C GLN A 280 -23.05 22.92 9.89
N GLU A 281 -23.32 23.10 8.61
CA GLU A 281 -24.30 22.28 7.86
C GLU A 281 -23.85 20.82 7.69
N LEU A 282 -22.53 20.59 7.67
CA LEU A 282 -21.93 19.27 7.51
C LEU A 282 -21.61 18.56 8.84
N ARG A 283 -22.05 19.10 9.97
CA ARG A 283 -21.89 18.45 11.28
C ARG A 283 -23.04 17.53 11.64
N GLU A 284 -24.16 17.69 10.98
CA GLU A 284 -25.31 16.81 11.12
C GLU A 284 -25.09 15.52 10.35
N LEU A 285 -25.56 14.40 10.90
CA LEU A 285 -25.45 13.11 10.23
C LEU A 285 -26.29 13.14 8.94
N PRO A 286 -25.78 12.53 7.84
CA PRO A 286 -26.57 12.41 6.64
C PRO A 286 -27.85 11.63 6.94
N GLU A 287 -29.00 12.12 6.46
CA GLU A 287 -30.29 11.43 6.59
C GLU A 287 -30.18 10.07 5.91
N SER A 288 -30.51 9.00 6.63
CA SER A 288 -30.59 7.68 6.03
C SER A 288 -31.87 7.61 5.19
N GLU A 289 -31.75 7.38 3.88
CA GLU A 289 -32.90 7.22 2.95
C GLU A 289 -33.83 6.02 3.26
N SER A 290 -33.82 5.49 4.49
CA SER A 290 -34.49 4.24 4.87
C SER A 290 -35.83 4.39 5.55
N GLU A 291 -36.46 5.58 5.62
CA GLU A 291 -37.77 5.74 6.29
C GLU A 291 -38.94 6.16 5.39
N GLU A 292 -38.79 6.28 4.05
CA GLU A 292 -39.89 6.69 3.18
C GLU A 292 -40.48 5.58 2.26
N SER A 293 -40.46 4.30 2.65
CA SER A 293 -41.10 3.27 1.81
C SER A 293 -42.01 2.27 2.52
N GLU A 294 -42.50 2.58 3.73
CA GLU A 294 -43.51 1.71 4.41
C GLU A 294 -44.92 2.33 4.61
N GLU A 295 -45.24 3.46 4.03
CA GLU A 295 -46.63 3.93 4.00
C GLU A 295 -47.08 4.20 2.59
N GLU A 296 -47.53 3.18 1.86
CA GLU A 296 -48.59 3.21 0.85
C GLU A 296 -48.63 1.90 0.04
N CYS A 297 -49.08 0.81 0.62
CA CYS A 297 -49.67 -0.31 -0.09
C CYS A 297 -50.66 -1.06 0.81
N MET A 298 -51.60 -0.32 1.35
CA MET A 298 -52.89 -0.90 1.77
C MET A 298 -53.96 -0.38 0.80
N SER A 299 -54.06 -0.98 -0.38
CA SER A 299 -55.24 -0.89 -1.18
C SER A 299 -55.80 -2.29 -1.39
N ASP A 300 -57.01 -2.45 -0.86
CA ASP A 300 -57.97 -3.50 -1.11
C ASP A 300 -57.91 -4.08 -2.52
N ASP A 301 -57.56 -5.36 -2.58
CA ASP A 301 -58.05 -6.28 -3.62
C ASP A 301 -57.96 -7.72 -3.08
N GLU A 302 -58.70 -7.98 -1.99
CA GLU A 302 -59.27 -9.32 -1.74
C GLU A 302 -60.46 -9.48 -2.74
N GLN A 303 -60.17 -10.09 -3.88
CA GLN A 303 -61.16 -10.90 -4.60
C GLN A 303 -60.53 -11.56 -5.83
N MET A 304 -60.77 -12.85 -5.90
CA MET A 304 -60.66 -13.74 -7.06
C MET A 304 -59.33 -14.50 -7.25
N TYR A 305 -59.21 -15.62 -6.58
CA TYR A 305 -58.68 -16.87 -7.17
C TYR A 305 -59.12 -18.10 -6.33
N ASP A 306 -60.46 -18.37 -6.31
CA ASP A 306 -60.98 -19.74 -6.17
C ASP A 306 -61.20 -20.28 -7.57
N ASP A 307 -60.67 -21.47 -7.82
CA ASP A 307 -60.93 -22.43 -8.93
C ASP A 307 -59.68 -22.79 -9.77
N ILE A 308 -58.80 -23.63 -9.18
CA ILE A 308 -58.10 -24.61 -9.99
C ILE A 308 -58.21 -25.97 -9.31
N THR A 309 -59.25 -26.73 -9.73
CA THR A 309 -59.41 -28.16 -9.42
C THR A 309 -58.45 -28.96 -10.27
N PHE A 310 -57.53 -29.68 -9.59
CA PHE A 310 -56.74 -30.73 -10.22
C PHE A 310 -57.62 -31.93 -10.53
N ARG A 311 -57.80 -32.25 -11.81
CA ARG A 311 -58.24 -33.57 -12.27
C ARG A 311 -57.05 -34.51 -12.40
N GLN A 312 -57.02 -35.52 -11.57
CA GLN A 312 -56.25 -36.73 -11.79
C GLN A 312 -56.84 -37.52 -12.96
N ASN A 313 -56.00 -37.93 -13.87
CA ASN A 313 -56.02 -39.18 -14.61
C ASN A 313 -54.57 -39.59 -14.94
#